data_454c54af3853830cf08dacc646249321
#
_entry.id   454c54af3853830cf08dacc646249321
#
_cell.length_a   1.000
_cell.length_b   1.000
_cell.length_c   1.000
_cell.angle_alpha   90.00
_cell.angle_beta   90.00
_cell.angle_gamma   90.00
#
_symmetry.space_group_name_H-M   'P 1'
#
loop_
_entity.id
_entity.type
_entity.pdbx_description
1 polymer ?
#
loop_
_entity_poly.entity_id
_entity_poly.type
_entity_poly.pdbx_seq_one_letter_code
_entity_poly.pdbx_strand_id
1 'polypeptide(L)'
;MIPYGKQDINQADINSVIDVLQSDFLTQGPQVPLFEKKVSDYCGSEFGVAVNSATSALHIACLALELGKGDWLWTSPNSFVASANCGLYCGAKVDFVDIDRLTY
;
A
#
# COMPACT_ATOMS: atom_id res chain seq x y z
N MET A 1 -8.74 -20.02 -19.91
CA MET A 1 -8.98 -19.63 -18.49
C MET A 1 -8.58 -18.17 -18.34
N ILE A 2 -9.44 -17.31 -17.83
CA ILE A 2 -9.11 -15.90 -17.54
C ILE A 2 -8.41 -15.89 -16.19
N PRO A 3 -7.12 -15.46 -16.10
CA PRO A 3 -6.44 -15.38 -14.82
C PRO A 3 -7.02 -14.26 -13.95
N TYR A 4 -6.98 -14.41 -12.64
CA TYR A 4 -7.38 -13.37 -11.68
C TYR A 4 -6.57 -12.08 -11.84
N GLY A 5 -5.30 -12.23 -12.07
CA GLY A 5 -4.39 -11.14 -12.38
C GLY A 5 -3.07 -11.68 -12.92
N LYS A 6 -2.40 -10.87 -13.70
CA LYS A 6 -1.07 -11.14 -14.22
C LYS A 6 -0.31 -9.82 -14.31
N GLN A 7 0.93 -9.81 -13.84
CA GLN A 7 1.83 -8.68 -14.01
C GLN A 7 2.15 -8.47 -15.52
N ASP A 8 2.34 -7.22 -15.89
CA ASP A 8 2.83 -6.82 -17.21
C ASP A 8 4.24 -6.26 -17.03
N ILE A 9 5.23 -7.12 -17.26
CA ILE A 9 6.65 -6.78 -17.13
C ILE A 9 7.27 -6.72 -18.53
N ASN A 10 7.83 -5.59 -18.86
CA ASN A 10 8.52 -5.33 -20.12
C ASN A 10 10.04 -5.21 -19.93
N GLN A 11 10.76 -5.03 -21.05
CA GLN A 11 12.22 -4.95 -21.02
C GLN A 11 12.75 -3.72 -20.26
N ALA A 12 12.01 -2.61 -20.24
CA ALA A 12 12.42 -1.42 -19.50
C ALA A 12 12.39 -1.68 -17.99
N ASP A 13 11.38 -2.42 -17.50
CA ASP A 13 11.29 -2.81 -16.09
C ASP A 13 12.48 -3.69 -15.69
N ILE A 14 12.81 -4.67 -16.55
CA ILE A 14 13.95 -5.58 -16.32
C ILE A 14 15.27 -4.78 -16.28
N ASN A 15 15.48 -3.89 -17.25
CA ASN A 15 16.68 -3.07 -17.29
C ASN A 15 16.81 -2.18 -16.06
N SER A 16 15.71 -1.57 -15.58
CA SER A 16 15.71 -0.76 -14.36
C SER A 16 16.15 -1.55 -13.12
N VAL A 17 15.75 -2.82 -13.02
CA VAL A 17 16.22 -3.70 -11.92
C VAL A 17 17.70 -4.02 -12.08
N ILE A 18 18.17 -4.32 -13.31
CA ILE A 18 19.58 -4.60 -13.58
C ILE A 18 20.44 -3.37 -13.22
N ASP A 19 20.02 -2.17 -13.60
CA ASP A 19 20.73 -0.93 -13.31
C ASP A 19 20.91 -0.74 -11.80
N VAL A 20 19.89 -1.04 -11.00
CA VAL A 20 20.00 -0.98 -9.54
C VAL A 20 20.96 -2.03 -9.00
N LEU A 21 20.88 -3.27 -9.50
CA LEU A 21 21.76 -4.36 -9.06
C LEU A 21 23.23 -4.10 -9.39
N GLN A 22 23.51 -3.33 -10.44
CA GLN A 22 24.87 -2.94 -10.86
C GLN A 22 25.33 -1.61 -10.25
N SER A 23 24.45 -0.91 -9.52
CA SER A 23 24.78 0.35 -8.87
C SER A 23 25.52 0.14 -7.54
N ASP A 24 26.09 1.23 -7.00
CA ASP A 24 26.79 1.21 -5.71
C ASP A 24 25.83 1.01 -4.51
N PHE A 25 24.50 1.13 -4.70
CA PHE A 25 23.50 1.14 -3.64
C PHE A 25 22.41 0.12 -3.88
N LEU A 26 22.45 -1.00 -3.16
CA LEU A 26 21.36 -1.97 -3.10
C LEU A 26 20.35 -1.67 -1.96
N THR A 27 20.81 -0.94 -0.94
CA THR A 27 19.98 -0.49 0.18
C THR A 27 20.14 1.01 0.36
N GLN A 28 19.08 1.69 0.77
CA GLN A 28 19.11 3.14 1.05
C GLN A 28 19.63 3.99 -0.13
N GLY A 29 19.48 3.45 -1.34
CA GLY A 29 19.86 4.14 -2.57
C GLY A 29 18.80 5.16 -3.04
N PRO A 30 19.05 5.83 -4.18
CA PRO A 30 18.19 6.92 -4.67
C PRO A 30 16.84 6.46 -5.20
N GLN A 31 16.62 5.15 -5.44
CA GLN A 31 15.42 4.66 -6.11
C GLN A 31 14.16 4.76 -5.24
N VAL A 32 14.28 4.54 -3.93
CA VAL A 32 13.13 4.64 -3.01
C VAL A 32 12.65 6.11 -2.91
N PRO A 33 13.50 7.10 -2.62
CA PRO A 33 13.08 8.51 -2.66
C PRO A 33 12.54 8.96 -4.02
N LEU A 34 13.10 8.46 -5.12
CA LEU A 34 12.60 8.78 -6.46
C LEU A 34 11.20 8.21 -6.69
N PHE A 35 10.94 6.98 -6.24
CA PHE A 35 9.62 6.36 -6.30
C PHE A 35 8.60 7.15 -5.46
N GLU A 36 8.93 7.47 -4.21
CA GLU A 36 8.10 8.26 -3.31
C GLU A 36 7.73 9.61 -3.93
N LYS A 37 8.73 10.30 -4.49
CA LYS A 37 8.49 11.58 -5.17
C LYS A 37 7.57 11.43 -6.40
N LYS A 38 7.80 10.45 -7.26
CA LYS A 38 6.98 10.24 -8.46
C LYS A 38 5.52 9.91 -8.11
N VAL A 39 5.31 9.09 -7.07
CA VAL A 39 3.96 8.75 -6.61
C VAL A 39 3.27 9.96 -5.99
N SER A 40 3.97 10.72 -5.13
CA SER A 40 3.41 11.92 -4.52
C SER A 40 3.06 12.98 -5.57
N ASP A 41 3.93 13.22 -6.54
CA ASP A 41 3.68 14.15 -7.65
C ASP A 41 2.45 13.72 -8.48
N TYR A 42 2.34 12.42 -8.79
CA TYR A 42 1.22 11.88 -9.55
C TYR A 42 -0.12 12.00 -8.81
N CYS A 43 -0.12 11.76 -7.50
CA CYS A 43 -1.30 11.84 -6.64
C CYS A 43 -1.63 13.26 -6.19
N GLY A 44 -0.76 14.24 -6.42
CA GLY A 44 -0.89 15.61 -5.92
C GLY A 44 -0.75 15.71 -4.40
N SER A 45 -0.04 14.75 -3.77
CA SER A 45 0.25 14.77 -2.33
C SER A 45 1.60 15.42 -2.05
N GLU A 46 1.75 16.00 -0.86
CA GLU A 46 3.00 16.65 -0.45
C GLU A 46 4.10 15.61 -0.17
N PHE A 47 3.73 14.47 0.37
CA PHE A 47 4.66 13.40 0.76
C PHE A 47 4.22 12.05 0.23
N GLY A 48 5.19 11.15 0.01
CA GLY A 48 5.01 9.74 -0.25
C GLY A 48 5.93 8.93 0.66
N VAL A 49 5.45 7.79 1.14
CA VAL A 49 6.23 6.86 1.97
C VAL A 49 6.14 5.47 1.38
N ALA A 50 7.26 4.95 0.91
CA ALA A 50 7.34 3.60 0.38
C ALA A 50 7.47 2.57 1.51
N VAL A 51 6.72 1.49 1.38
CA VAL A 51 6.76 0.35 2.30
C VAL A 51 6.80 -0.95 1.49
N ASN A 52 7.10 -2.05 2.16
CA ASN A 52 7.27 -3.36 1.50
C ASN A 52 5.96 -4.02 1.04
N SER A 53 4.81 -3.52 1.51
CA SER A 53 3.49 -4.08 1.15
C SER A 53 2.37 -3.09 1.44
N ALA A 54 1.23 -3.25 0.75
CA ALA A 54 0.01 -2.49 1.05
C ALA A 54 -0.51 -2.78 2.48
N THR A 55 -0.28 -3.98 3.01
CA THR A 55 -0.60 -4.31 4.41
C THR A 55 0.15 -3.41 5.38
N SER A 56 1.45 -3.19 5.15
CA SER A 56 2.26 -2.27 5.95
C SER A 56 1.80 -0.82 5.77
N ALA A 57 1.45 -0.42 4.54
CA ALA A 57 0.93 0.92 4.25
C ALA A 57 -0.35 1.22 5.05
N LEU A 58 -1.31 0.30 5.05
CA LEU A 58 -2.55 0.43 5.81
C LEU A 58 -2.28 0.51 7.32
N HIS A 59 -1.37 -0.31 7.83
CA HIS A 59 -1.03 -0.31 9.26
C HIS A 59 -0.39 1.02 9.68
N ILE A 60 0.62 1.52 8.96
CA ILE A 60 1.25 2.80 9.30
C ILE A 60 0.31 3.99 9.09
N ALA A 61 -0.62 3.93 8.15
CA ALA A 61 -1.66 4.94 7.99
C ALA A 61 -2.57 5.00 9.23
N CYS A 62 -2.99 3.84 9.74
CA CYS A 62 -3.76 3.76 10.99
C CYS A 62 -2.96 4.33 12.19
N LEU A 63 -1.67 4.01 12.29
CA LEU A 63 -0.79 4.56 13.34
C LEU A 63 -0.63 6.08 13.21
N ALA A 64 -0.49 6.60 12.00
CA ALA A 64 -0.36 8.03 11.74
C ALA A 64 -1.64 8.82 12.10
N LEU A 65 -2.79 8.15 12.05
CA LEU A 65 -4.08 8.68 12.50
C LEU A 65 -4.31 8.49 14.01
N GLU A 66 -3.31 7.96 14.73
CA GLU A 66 -3.39 7.65 16.17
C GLU A 66 -4.55 6.67 16.51
N LEU A 67 -4.94 5.82 15.55
CA LEU A 67 -5.98 4.82 15.77
C LEU A 67 -5.53 3.83 16.85
N GLY A 68 -6.38 3.59 17.85
CA GLY A 68 -6.03 2.74 18.97
C GLY A 68 -7.19 2.20 19.78
N LYS A 69 -6.88 1.83 21.02
CA LYS A 69 -7.86 1.27 21.95
C LYS A 69 -9.00 2.27 22.23
N GLY A 70 -10.20 1.86 21.92
CA GLY A 70 -11.42 2.68 22.09
C GLY A 70 -11.99 3.18 20.77
N ASP A 71 -11.18 3.20 19.72
CA ASP A 71 -11.59 3.63 18.40
C ASP A 71 -12.23 2.50 17.60
N TRP A 72 -12.86 2.89 16.50
CA TRP A 72 -13.47 2.00 15.53
C TRP A 72 -12.90 2.25 14.14
N LEU A 73 -12.55 1.16 13.44
CA LEU A 73 -12.26 1.17 12.01
C LEU A 73 -13.41 0.50 11.28
N TRP A 74 -14.00 1.21 10.33
CA TRP A 74 -15.06 0.69 9.47
C TRP A 74 -14.51 0.44 8.07
N THR A 75 -14.79 -0.73 7.53
CA THR A 75 -14.32 -1.13 6.20
C THR A 75 -15.37 -1.98 5.49
N SER A 76 -15.21 -2.18 4.19
CA SER A 76 -16.07 -3.08 3.42
C SER A 76 -15.68 -4.54 3.66
N PRO A 77 -16.66 -5.47 3.81
CA PRO A 77 -16.37 -6.90 3.85
C PRO A 77 -15.89 -7.46 2.50
N ASN A 78 -16.21 -6.77 1.40
CA ASN A 78 -15.78 -7.15 0.05
C ASN A 78 -14.39 -6.58 -0.27
N SER A 79 -13.39 -6.97 0.50
CA SER A 79 -12.01 -6.50 0.35
C SER A 79 -11.02 -7.52 0.89
N PHE A 80 -9.72 -7.26 0.67
CA PHE A 80 -8.67 -8.07 1.27
C PHE A 80 -8.62 -7.85 2.79
N VAL A 81 -8.35 -8.91 3.55
CA VAL A 81 -8.40 -8.91 5.02
C VAL A 81 -7.52 -7.86 5.69
N ALA A 82 -6.46 -7.39 5.04
CA ALA A 82 -5.60 -6.34 5.57
C ALA A 82 -6.34 -5.03 5.85
N SER A 83 -7.46 -4.78 5.13
CA SER A 83 -8.33 -3.61 5.36
C SER A 83 -8.97 -3.59 6.74
N ALA A 84 -9.22 -4.76 7.31
CA ALA A 84 -9.72 -4.93 8.67
C ALA A 84 -8.57 -5.09 9.69
N ASN A 85 -7.57 -5.90 9.34
CA ASN A 85 -6.48 -6.23 10.25
C ASN A 85 -5.64 -5.01 10.66
N CYS A 86 -5.51 -4.00 9.80
CA CYS A 86 -4.74 -2.79 10.14
C CYS A 86 -5.31 -2.08 11.39
N GLY A 87 -6.63 -2.06 11.57
CA GLY A 87 -7.24 -1.54 12.80
C GLY A 87 -6.98 -2.43 14.01
N LEU A 88 -7.05 -3.75 13.84
CA LEU A 88 -6.76 -4.70 14.91
C LEU A 88 -5.30 -4.61 15.39
N TYR A 89 -4.35 -4.40 14.48
CA TYR A 89 -2.94 -4.22 14.83
C TYR A 89 -2.71 -2.99 15.72
N CYS A 90 -3.54 -1.97 15.57
CA CYS A 90 -3.50 -0.76 16.39
C CYS A 90 -4.30 -0.91 17.71
N GLY A 91 -4.98 -2.05 17.93
CA GLY A 91 -5.82 -2.28 19.10
C GLY A 91 -7.22 -1.66 19.02
N ALA A 92 -7.60 -1.16 17.85
CA ALA A 92 -8.94 -0.64 17.60
C ALA A 92 -9.96 -1.79 17.41
N LYS A 93 -11.23 -1.45 17.51
CA LYS A 93 -12.33 -2.34 17.12
C LYS A 93 -12.57 -2.21 15.62
N VAL A 94 -13.00 -3.29 14.99
CA VAL A 94 -13.32 -3.31 13.57
C VAL A 94 -14.79 -3.69 13.38
N ASP A 95 -15.44 -3.00 12.44
CA ASP A 95 -16.79 -3.32 12.01
C ASP A 95 -16.89 -3.16 10.48
N PHE A 96 -17.95 -3.69 9.89
CA PHE A 96 -18.10 -3.75 8.45
C PHE A 96 -19.33 -2.96 7.99
N VAL A 97 -19.14 -2.25 6.88
CA VAL A 97 -20.21 -1.56 6.16
C VAL A 97 -20.43 -2.32 4.85
N ASP A 98 -21.65 -2.72 4.60
CA ASP A 98 -21.99 -3.47 3.40
C ASP A 98 -21.86 -2.58 2.14
N ILE A 99 -21.67 -3.24 1.01
CA ILE A 99 -21.61 -2.59 -0.29
C ILE A 99 -23.03 -2.36 -0.85
N ASP A 100 -23.16 -1.39 -1.73
CA ASP A 100 -24.36 -1.24 -2.54
C ASP A 100 -24.48 -2.41 -3.52
N ARG A 101 -25.70 -2.99 -3.64
CA ARG A 101 -25.92 -4.18 -4.46
C ARG A 101 -25.82 -3.97 -5.96
N LEU A 102 -25.93 -2.73 -6.41
CA LEU A 102 -25.94 -2.38 -7.83
C LEU A 102 -24.63 -1.78 -8.30
N THR A 103 -23.93 -1.05 -7.44
CA THR A 103 -22.71 -0.31 -7.80
C THR A 103 -21.44 -0.88 -7.14
N TYR A 104 -21.61 -1.74 -6.16
CA TYR A 104 -20.54 -2.41 -5.37
C TYR A 104 -19.67 -1.48 -4.54
#